data_5c6fc374b7b4893721b3a24504db2e7d
#
_entry.id   5c6fc374b7b4893721b3a24504db2e7d
#
_cell.length_a   1.000
_cell.length_b   1.000
_cell.length_c   1.000
_cell.angle_alpha   90.00
_cell.angle_beta   90.00
_cell.angle_gamma   90.00
#
_symmetry.space_group_name_H-M   'P 1'
#
loop_
_entity.id
_entity.type
_entity.pdbx_description
1 polymer ?
#
loop_
_entity_poly.entity_id
_entity_poly.type
_entity_poly.pdbx_seq_one_letter_code
_entity_poly.pdbx_strand_id
1 'polypeptide(L)'
;MDQNQIIDTILQREVHFHFSRSGGHGGQNVNKVATKAELYFNVHDSQYLTEEQKERLIQTAGNRIHHEEKILIMTCQEERLQIANKEKVIHHFRQLLEEILTTPKERISTKIPQAEREARIIDKKFTGKIKQLRQKPPLDD
;
A
#
# COMPACT_ATOMS: atom_id res chain seq x y z
N MET A 1 23.72 3.97 11.38
CA MET A 1 22.65 4.98 11.53
C MET A 1 21.39 4.27 11.97
N ASP A 2 20.70 4.80 12.96
CA ASP A 2 19.38 4.28 13.33
C ASP A 2 18.36 4.58 12.23
N GLN A 3 17.32 3.72 12.11
CA GLN A 3 16.29 3.87 11.06
C GLN A 3 15.68 5.28 11.06
N ASN A 4 15.39 5.84 12.23
CA ASN A 4 14.85 7.19 12.36
C ASN A 4 15.80 8.27 11.84
N GLN A 5 17.10 8.12 12.06
CA GLN A 5 18.10 9.06 11.54
C GLN A 5 18.20 9.02 10.02
N ILE A 6 18.06 7.83 9.41
CA ILE A 6 18.01 7.68 7.95
C ILE A 6 16.79 8.42 7.39
N ILE A 7 15.61 8.19 7.96
CA ILE A 7 14.36 8.83 7.54
C ILE A 7 14.45 10.35 7.65
N ASP A 8 14.96 10.87 8.77
CA ASP A 8 15.11 12.31 8.97
C ASP A 8 16.10 12.93 7.96
N THR A 9 17.16 12.22 7.65
CA THR A 9 18.16 12.67 6.68
C THR A 9 17.57 12.70 5.26
N ILE A 10 16.81 11.68 4.87
CA ILE A 10 16.10 11.64 3.58
C ILE A 10 15.12 12.81 3.48
N LEU A 11 14.30 13.04 4.52
CA LEU A 11 13.33 14.14 4.57
C LEU A 11 13.98 15.54 4.42
N GLN A 12 15.19 15.71 4.97
CA GLN A 12 15.89 16.99 4.92
C GLN A 12 16.66 17.22 3.62
N ARG A 13 17.17 16.17 2.97
CA ARG A 13 18.13 16.30 1.87
C ARG A 13 17.62 15.88 0.52
N GLU A 14 16.71 14.90 0.48
CA GLU A 14 16.29 14.25 -0.78
C GLU A 14 14.82 14.48 -1.14
N VAL A 15 14.04 15.09 -0.23
CA VAL A 15 12.61 15.34 -0.45
C VAL A 15 12.37 16.78 -0.88
N HIS A 16 11.54 16.94 -1.91
CA HIS A 16 11.05 18.23 -2.39
C HIS A 16 9.55 18.36 -2.17
N PHE A 17 9.11 19.54 -1.75
CA PHE A 17 7.68 19.83 -1.56
C PHE A 17 7.21 20.82 -2.61
N HIS A 18 6.05 20.51 -3.18
CA HIS A 18 5.30 21.42 -4.05
C HIS A 18 3.92 21.65 -3.45
N PHE A 19 3.43 22.88 -3.57
CA PHE A 19 2.12 23.24 -3.05
C PHE A 19 1.25 23.74 -4.19
N SER A 20 0.07 23.15 -4.32
CA SER A 20 -0.90 23.47 -5.34
C SER A 20 -2.29 23.74 -4.74
N ARG A 21 -3.21 24.22 -5.54
CA ARG A 21 -4.60 24.40 -5.10
C ARG A 21 -5.26 23.02 -4.95
N SER A 22 -6.05 22.84 -3.89
CA SER A 22 -6.83 21.63 -3.70
C SER A 22 -7.93 21.53 -4.76
N GLY A 23 -8.14 20.33 -5.31
CA GLY A 23 -9.29 20.04 -6.16
C GLY A 23 -10.53 19.76 -5.32
N GLY A 24 -11.70 20.24 -5.74
CA GLY A 24 -12.98 19.97 -5.07
C GLY A 24 -14.11 20.84 -5.60
N HIS A 25 -15.34 20.55 -5.16
CA HIS A 25 -16.53 21.36 -5.47
C HIS A 25 -16.34 22.78 -4.89
N GLY A 26 -16.27 23.78 -5.77
CA GLY A 26 -15.80 25.12 -5.55
C GLY A 26 -16.36 25.87 -4.31
N GLY A 27 -15.48 26.61 -3.68
CA GLY A 27 -15.75 27.62 -2.68
C GLY A 27 -14.67 28.71 -2.80
N GLN A 28 -14.93 29.92 -2.24
CA GLN A 28 -14.00 31.04 -2.39
C GLN A 28 -12.58 30.75 -1.90
N ASN A 29 -12.40 29.87 -0.89
CA ASN A 29 -11.08 29.50 -0.36
C ASN A 29 -10.32 28.50 -1.23
N VAL A 30 -11.02 27.56 -1.87
CA VAL A 30 -10.42 26.53 -2.74
C VAL A 30 -9.71 27.16 -3.95
N ASN A 31 -10.26 28.28 -4.45
CA ASN A 31 -9.72 28.95 -5.63
C ASN A 31 -8.58 29.94 -5.33
N LYS A 32 -8.37 30.30 -4.05
CA LYS A 32 -7.41 31.37 -3.68
C LYS A 32 -6.18 30.84 -2.92
N VAL A 33 -6.25 29.69 -2.25
CA VAL A 33 -5.18 29.21 -1.36
C VAL A 33 -4.63 27.86 -1.85
N ALA A 34 -3.29 27.76 -1.93
CA ALA A 34 -2.58 26.52 -2.29
C ALA A 34 -2.42 25.66 -1.03
N THR A 35 -3.44 24.86 -0.70
CA THR A 35 -3.44 24.02 0.51
C THR A 35 -3.01 22.58 0.28
N LYS A 36 -3.07 22.09 -0.97
CA LYS A 36 -2.61 20.73 -1.31
C LYS A 36 -1.09 20.65 -1.19
N ALA A 37 -0.60 19.72 -0.41
CA ALA A 37 0.82 19.42 -0.27
C ALA A 37 1.18 18.18 -1.09
N GLU A 38 2.22 18.29 -1.89
CA GLU A 38 2.79 17.23 -2.71
C GLU A 38 4.25 17.03 -2.32
N LEU A 39 4.63 15.79 -2.04
CA LEU A 39 5.98 15.38 -1.68
C LEU A 39 6.56 14.59 -2.86
N TYR A 40 7.73 14.98 -3.31
CA TYR A 40 8.48 14.33 -4.38
C TYR A 40 9.78 13.75 -3.82
N PHE A 41 10.02 12.48 -4.09
CA PHE A 41 11.21 11.77 -3.67
C PHE A 41 11.76 10.92 -4.83
N ASN A 42 13.00 11.20 -5.26
CA ASN A 42 13.66 10.40 -6.28
C ASN A 42 14.24 9.14 -5.66
N VAL A 43 13.61 8.01 -5.94
CA VAL A 43 14.02 6.71 -5.37
C VAL A 43 15.35 6.24 -5.97
N HIS A 44 15.57 6.48 -7.26
CA HIS A 44 16.77 6.03 -7.95
C HIS A 44 18.04 6.71 -7.40
N ASP A 45 17.98 8.02 -7.21
CA ASP A 45 19.13 8.84 -6.83
C ASP A 45 19.40 8.86 -5.32
N SER A 46 18.53 8.23 -4.52
CA SER A 46 18.70 8.18 -3.06
C SER A 46 20.01 7.51 -2.67
N GLN A 47 20.78 8.20 -1.82
CA GLN A 47 22.05 7.72 -1.28
C GLN A 47 21.91 6.95 0.04
N TYR A 48 20.74 7.03 0.68
CA TYR A 48 20.47 6.46 2.01
C TYR A 48 19.73 5.13 1.97
N LEU A 49 19.23 4.72 0.79
CA LEU A 49 18.54 3.45 0.59
C LEU A 49 19.43 2.46 -0.18
N THR A 50 19.43 1.20 0.24
CA THR A 50 20.05 0.10 -0.52
C THR A 50 19.19 -0.25 -1.75
N GLU A 51 19.79 -0.92 -2.76
CA GLU A 51 19.04 -1.31 -3.97
C GLU A 51 17.85 -2.20 -3.64
N GLU A 52 17.98 -3.12 -2.68
CA GLU A 52 16.87 -3.96 -2.22
C GLU A 52 15.73 -3.12 -1.59
N GLN A 53 16.07 -2.08 -0.84
CA GLN A 53 15.09 -1.18 -0.24
C GLN A 53 14.41 -0.30 -1.30
N LYS A 54 15.14 0.15 -2.31
CA LYS A 54 14.58 0.88 -3.46
C LYS A 54 13.58 0.01 -4.23
N GLU A 55 13.92 -1.24 -4.51
CA GLU A 55 13.02 -2.17 -5.17
C GLU A 55 11.76 -2.44 -4.35
N ARG A 56 11.88 -2.67 -3.04
CA ARG A 56 10.73 -2.80 -2.14
C ARG A 56 9.86 -1.56 -2.12
N LEU A 57 10.47 -0.38 -2.09
CA LEU A 57 9.76 0.89 -2.14
C LEU A 57 8.93 1.00 -3.42
N ILE A 58 9.51 0.67 -4.56
CA ILE A 58 8.83 0.67 -5.86
C ILE A 58 7.64 -0.31 -5.85
N GLN A 59 7.80 -1.50 -5.31
CA GLN A 59 6.74 -2.49 -5.23
C GLN A 59 5.61 -2.08 -4.27
N THR A 60 5.96 -1.55 -3.09
CA THR A 60 4.99 -1.15 -2.06
C THR A 60 4.24 0.12 -2.44
N ALA A 61 4.92 1.08 -3.01
CA ALA A 61 4.32 2.36 -3.40
C ALA A 61 3.40 2.25 -4.63
N GLY A 62 3.62 1.27 -5.52
CA GLY A 62 2.77 0.98 -6.67
C GLY A 62 2.49 2.21 -7.55
N ASN A 63 1.22 2.55 -7.72
CA ASN A 63 0.78 3.66 -8.58
C ASN A 63 1.23 5.06 -8.13
N ARG A 64 1.86 5.20 -6.95
CA ARG A 64 2.42 6.48 -6.48
C ARG A 64 3.78 6.78 -7.09
N ILE A 65 4.36 5.84 -7.82
CA ILE A 65 5.66 6.01 -8.48
C ILE A 65 5.44 6.34 -9.96
N HIS A 66 6.07 7.42 -10.39
CA HIS A 66 6.22 7.72 -11.81
C HIS A 66 7.29 6.80 -12.39
N HIS A 67 6.87 5.81 -13.20
CA HIS A 67 7.72 4.69 -13.62
C HIS A 67 8.95 5.10 -14.44
N GLU A 68 8.82 6.11 -15.28
CA GLU A 68 9.93 6.57 -16.15
C GLU A 68 11.07 7.20 -15.35
N GLU A 69 10.73 8.05 -14.39
CA GLU A 69 11.70 8.81 -13.59
C GLU A 69 11.99 8.17 -12.23
N LYS A 70 11.25 7.12 -11.86
CA LYS A 70 11.30 6.48 -10.53
C LYS A 70 11.14 7.48 -9.37
N ILE A 71 10.27 8.47 -9.56
CA ILE A 71 9.93 9.47 -8.57
C ILE A 71 8.67 9.02 -7.81
N LEU A 72 8.78 8.93 -6.50
CA LEU A 72 7.64 8.74 -5.61
C LEU A 72 6.93 10.08 -5.40
N ILE A 73 5.64 10.12 -5.66
CA ILE A 73 4.79 11.29 -5.46
C ILE A 73 3.72 10.95 -4.42
N MET A 74 3.71 11.68 -3.31
CA MET A 74 2.69 11.55 -2.28
C MET A 74 1.97 12.87 -2.09
N THR A 75 0.64 12.83 -2.00
CA THR A 75 -0.18 14.04 -1.92
C THR A 75 -1.12 13.99 -0.72
N CYS A 76 -1.38 15.16 -0.12
CA CYS A 76 -2.41 15.34 0.90
C CYS A 76 -3.13 16.66 0.69
N GLN A 77 -4.48 16.63 0.76
CA GLN A 77 -5.36 17.81 0.61
C GLN A 77 -6.59 17.76 1.54
N GLU A 78 -6.48 17.00 2.62
CA GLU A 78 -7.60 16.74 3.53
C GLU A 78 -7.89 17.91 4.47
N GLU A 79 -6.85 18.63 4.86
CA GLU A 79 -6.93 19.71 5.81
C GLU A 79 -7.07 21.08 5.14
N ARG A 80 -7.66 22.03 5.87
CA ARG A 80 -7.81 23.42 5.41
C ARG A 80 -6.49 24.18 5.38
N LEU A 81 -5.53 23.78 6.21
CA LEU A 81 -4.23 24.44 6.35
C LEU A 81 -3.15 23.69 5.57
N GLN A 82 -2.37 24.43 4.80
CA GLN A 82 -1.22 23.91 4.06
C GLN A 82 -0.21 23.17 4.97
N ILE A 83 0.05 23.75 6.15
CA ILE A 83 0.99 23.18 7.13
C ILE A 83 0.50 21.80 7.60
N ALA A 84 -0.78 21.67 7.93
CA ALA A 84 -1.34 20.41 8.37
C ALA A 84 -1.28 19.33 7.27
N ASN A 85 -1.55 19.68 6.01
CA ASN A 85 -1.38 18.75 4.88
C ASN A 85 0.08 18.36 4.66
N LYS A 86 1.03 19.28 4.85
CA LYS A 86 2.45 18.98 4.78
C LYS A 86 2.86 17.99 5.88
N GLU A 87 2.42 18.19 7.12
CA GLU A 87 2.71 17.29 8.24
C GLU A 87 2.12 15.90 8.00
N LYS A 88 0.90 15.80 7.48
CA LYS A 88 0.27 14.52 7.13
C LYS A 88 1.05 13.79 6.03
N VAL A 89 1.45 14.48 4.97
CA VAL A 89 2.22 13.86 3.89
C VAL A 89 3.57 13.36 4.39
N ILE A 90 4.24 14.12 5.28
CA ILE A 90 5.48 13.69 5.93
C ILE A 90 5.25 12.44 6.80
N HIS A 91 4.15 12.43 7.57
CA HIS A 91 3.80 11.27 8.40
C HIS A 91 3.57 10.00 7.57
N HIS A 92 2.80 10.09 6.49
CA HIS A 92 2.60 8.96 5.56
C HIS A 92 3.90 8.49 4.90
N PHE A 93 4.78 9.41 4.55
CA PHE A 93 6.08 9.08 3.97
C PHE A 93 7.00 8.38 5.00
N ARG A 94 6.99 8.84 6.27
CA ARG A 94 7.70 8.16 7.37
C ARG A 94 7.23 6.72 7.55
N GLN A 95 5.91 6.51 7.63
CA GLN A 95 5.34 5.16 7.76
C GLN A 95 5.76 4.25 6.62
N LEU A 96 5.75 4.75 5.37
CA LEU A 96 6.19 3.99 4.21
C LEU A 96 7.67 3.62 4.31
N LEU A 97 8.54 4.55 4.70
CA LEU A 97 9.97 4.27 4.87
C LEU A 97 10.24 3.31 6.04
N GLU A 98 9.54 3.43 7.17
CA GLU A 98 9.63 2.49 8.30
C GLU A 98 9.30 1.06 7.87
N GLU A 99 8.24 0.90 7.07
CA GLU A 99 7.85 -0.41 6.51
C GLU A 99 8.95 -0.99 5.61
N ILE A 100 9.56 -0.18 4.75
CA ILE A 100 10.62 -0.59 3.83
C ILE A 100 11.94 -0.92 4.54
N LEU A 101 12.30 -0.12 5.55
CA LEU A 101 13.51 -0.32 6.33
C LEU A 101 13.42 -1.54 7.26
N THR A 102 12.20 -1.93 7.64
CA THR A 102 11.97 -3.13 8.45
C THR A 102 12.08 -4.38 7.56
N THR A 103 12.97 -5.30 7.92
CA THR A 103 13.09 -6.58 7.20
C THR A 103 11.82 -7.41 7.40
N PRO A 104 11.08 -7.77 6.34
CA PRO A 104 9.88 -8.58 6.50
C PRO A 104 10.23 -9.96 7.06
N LYS A 105 9.45 -10.42 8.03
CA LYS A 105 9.58 -11.78 8.57
C LYS A 105 9.25 -12.79 7.47
N GLU A 106 10.11 -13.79 7.31
CA GLU A 106 9.91 -14.86 6.32
C GLU A 106 8.55 -15.57 6.56
N ARG A 107 7.75 -15.64 5.50
CA ARG A 107 6.46 -16.34 5.57
C ARG A 107 6.70 -17.85 5.51
N ILE A 108 6.54 -18.50 6.66
CA ILE A 108 6.52 -19.95 6.74
C ILE A 108 5.18 -20.45 6.21
N SER A 109 5.20 -21.35 5.21
CA SER A 109 3.98 -21.95 4.67
C SER A 109 3.27 -22.76 5.75
N THR A 110 2.03 -22.41 6.08
CA THR A 110 1.22 -23.16 7.03
C THR A 110 0.55 -24.35 6.34
N LYS A 111 0.70 -25.56 6.91
CA LYS A 111 -0.03 -26.74 6.44
C LYS A 111 -1.51 -26.60 6.83
N ILE A 112 -2.40 -27.03 5.95
CA ILE A 112 -3.83 -27.05 6.21
C ILE A 112 -4.10 -27.96 7.42
N PRO A 113 -4.80 -27.48 8.48
CA PRO A 113 -5.15 -28.29 9.65
C PRO A 113 -5.90 -29.56 9.25
N GLN A 114 -5.68 -30.66 9.98
CA GLN A 114 -6.32 -31.95 9.66
C GLN A 114 -7.84 -31.85 9.76
N ALA A 115 -8.38 -31.10 10.74
CA ALA A 115 -9.79 -30.86 10.91
C ALA A 115 -10.44 -30.22 9.66
N GLU A 116 -9.77 -29.26 9.01
CA GLU A 116 -10.25 -28.63 7.76
C GLU A 116 -10.31 -29.63 6.60
N ARG A 117 -9.34 -30.56 6.53
CA ARG A 117 -9.36 -31.63 5.51
C ARG A 117 -10.54 -32.58 5.73
N GLU A 118 -10.80 -32.95 6.97
CA GLU A 118 -11.90 -33.84 7.35
C GLU A 118 -13.26 -33.17 7.09
N ALA A 119 -13.42 -31.91 7.50
CA ALA A 119 -14.62 -31.12 7.21
C ALA A 119 -14.91 -31.05 5.70
N ARG A 120 -13.89 -30.77 4.89
CA ARG A 120 -14.02 -30.74 3.43
C ARG A 120 -14.43 -32.08 2.82
N ILE A 121 -13.95 -33.20 3.38
CA ILE A 121 -14.34 -34.55 2.94
C ILE A 121 -15.79 -34.83 3.29
N ILE A 122 -16.24 -34.45 4.48
CA ILE A 122 -17.63 -34.59 4.92
C ILE A 122 -18.58 -33.80 4.01
N ASP A 123 -18.25 -32.54 3.74
CA ASP A 123 -19.04 -31.68 2.82
C ASP A 123 -19.12 -32.26 1.40
N LYS A 124 -17.99 -32.77 0.88
CA LYS A 124 -18.01 -33.45 -0.43
C LYS A 124 -18.91 -34.69 -0.44
N LYS A 125 -18.86 -35.51 0.60
CA LYS A 125 -19.72 -36.69 0.72
C LYS A 125 -21.18 -36.31 0.81
N PHE A 126 -21.51 -35.26 1.60
CA PHE A 126 -22.86 -34.75 1.73
C PHE A 126 -23.43 -34.22 0.39
N THR A 127 -22.64 -33.38 -0.29
CA THR A 127 -22.99 -32.85 -1.61
C THR A 127 -23.13 -33.97 -2.64
N GLY A 128 -22.28 -35.01 -2.59
CA GLY A 128 -22.38 -36.20 -3.42
C GLY A 128 -23.69 -36.95 -3.23
N LYS A 129 -24.12 -37.19 -1.97
CA LYS A 129 -25.41 -37.83 -1.65
C LYS A 129 -26.59 -37.02 -2.21
N ILE A 130 -26.61 -35.70 -2.04
CA ILE A 130 -27.66 -34.84 -2.60
C ILE A 130 -27.71 -34.96 -4.12
N LYS A 131 -26.55 -35.02 -4.81
CA LYS A 131 -26.53 -35.18 -6.28
C LYS A 131 -27.08 -36.55 -6.70
N GLN A 132 -26.76 -37.62 -5.97
CA GLN A 132 -27.30 -38.95 -6.23
C GLN A 132 -28.86 -39.00 -6.08
N LEU A 133 -29.40 -38.38 -5.02
CA LEU A 133 -30.85 -38.30 -4.79
C LEU A 133 -31.61 -37.48 -5.86
N ARG A 134 -30.92 -36.60 -6.60
CA ARG A 134 -31.47 -35.82 -7.71
C ARG A 134 -31.46 -36.58 -9.05
N GLN A 135 -30.81 -37.71 -9.16
CA GLN A 135 -30.80 -38.52 -10.38
C GLN A 135 -32.19 -39.17 -10.55
N LYS A 136 -32.71 -39.20 -11.79
CA LYS A 136 -33.93 -39.93 -12.10
C LYS A 136 -33.75 -41.40 -11.74
N PRO A 137 -34.75 -42.03 -11.11
CA PRO A 137 -34.73 -43.47 -10.91
C PRO A 137 -34.59 -44.19 -12.26
N PRO A 138 -33.90 -45.34 -12.33
CA PRO A 138 -33.87 -46.15 -13.54
C PRO A 138 -35.30 -46.48 -13.95
N LEU A 139 -35.64 -46.29 -15.23
CA LEU A 139 -36.89 -46.77 -15.79
C LEU A 139 -36.80 -48.31 -15.76
N ASP A 140 -37.59 -48.95 -14.89
CA ASP A 140 -37.80 -50.40 -14.93
C ASP A 140 -38.58 -50.70 -16.22
N ASP A 141 -37.92 -51.43 -17.14
CA ASP A 141 -38.55 -52.01 -18.33
C ASP A 141 -39.41 -53.23 -17.96
#